data_655d6bb92702fc31ef1db97a1196c5dc
#
_entry.id   655d6bb92702fc31ef1db97a1196c5dc
#
_cell.length_a   1.000
_cell.length_b   1.000
_cell.length_c   1.000
_cell.angle_alpha   90.00
_cell.angle_beta   90.00
_cell.angle_gamma   90.00
#
_symmetry.space_group_name_H-M   'P 1'
#
loop_
_entity.id
_entity.type
_entity.pdbx_description
1 polymer ?
#
loop_
_entity_poly.entity_id
_entity_poly.type
_entity_poly.pdbx_seq_one_letter_code
_entity_poly.pdbx_strand_id
1 'polypeptide(L)'
;MKVLVIQPKIGMGDMVIYLPYIHAISRKYQTPVSILVKGNSRAKQLLADDKHIKEILILDRTKNNSGAHDGLLGFFKLSKDLRLKKFDKVFIFNSSLRYLLISKIAGIKKISQYPLFRKKDNIVTSAKIFTENELGEIISTQPEIIINDDKIKDATQKFSKEFKHICLGISASGPTKRWDIKNYIKLCININEKTPSKFYLAAGKNDKDLIDQFLNSELSNSCISFKDIKISETLP
;
A
#
# COMPACT_ATOMS: atom_id res chain seq x y z
N MET A 1 22.62 8.47 -7.89
CA MET A 1 21.76 9.47 -7.21
C MET A 1 20.84 8.76 -6.23
N LYS A 2 20.66 9.28 -5.02
CA LYS A 2 19.73 8.71 -4.01
C LYS A 2 18.44 9.52 -4.02
N VAL A 3 17.32 8.88 -4.35
CA VAL A 3 16.01 9.52 -4.43
C VAL A 3 15.12 9.05 -3.29
N LEU A 4 14.45 10.00 -2.62
CA LEU A 4 13.45 9.75 -1.60
C LEU A 4 12.05 10.12 -2.13
N VAL A 5 11.07 9.30 -1.82
CA VAL A 5 9.64 9.63 -2.01
C VAL A 5 8.95 9.66 -0.66
N ILE A 6 8.30 10.76 -0.33
CA ILE A 6 7.52 10.92 0.91
C ILE A 6 6.03 10.81 0.59
N GLN A 7 5.40 9.72 1.05
CA GLN A 7 3.97 9.47 0.90
C GLN A 7 3.34 9.22 2.29
N PRO A 8 2.82 10.26 2.97
CA PRO A 8 2.37 10.17 4.35
C PRO A 8 0.89 9.78 4.52
N LYS A 9 0.22 9.35 3.45
CA LYS A 9 -1.17 8.88 3.50
C LYS A 9 -1.29 7.58 4.29
N ILE A 10 -2.51 7.29 4.75
CA ILE A 10 -2.79 6.20 5.68
C ILE A 10 -3.46 5.06 4.92
N GLY A 11 -2.91 3.85 5.05
CA GLY A 11 -3.53 2.64 4.56
C GLY A 11 -2.86 2.03 3.35
N MET A 12 -3.16 0.75 3.14
CA MET A 12 -2.62 -0.06 2.05
C MET A 12 -3.14 0.41 0.68
N GLY A 13 -4.42 0.75 0.58
CA GLY A 13 -5.00 1.25 -0.66
C GLY A 13 -4.34 2.54 -1.16
N ASP A 14 -4.06 3.50 -0.25
CA ASP A 14 -3.29 4.69 -0.62
C ASP A 14 -1.87 4.32 -1.12
N MET A 15 -1.22 3.31 -0.52
CA MET A 15 0.09 2.87 -0.98
C MET A 15 0.03 2.36 -2.43
N VAL A 16 -0.95 1.51 -2.73
CA VAL A 16 -1.16 0.97 -4.09
C VAL A 16 -1.42 2.09 -5.11
N ILE A 17 -2.26 3.07 -4.77
CA ILE A 17 -2.56 4.22 -5.64
C ILE A 17 -1.29 5.00 -6.03
N TYR A 18 -0.30 5.08 -5.14
CA TYR A 18 0.94 5.82 -5.42
C TYR A 18 2.02 5.01 -6.15
N LEU A 19 1.88 3.69 -6.30
CA LEU A 19 2.89 2.84 -6.96
C LEU A 19 3.25 3.29 -8.38
N PRO A 20 2.30 3.60 -9.28
CA PRO A 20 2.63 4.02 -10.65
C PRO A 20 3.60 5.20 -10.70
N TYR A 21 3.41 6.16 -9.81
CA TYR A 21 4.22 7.37 -9.73
C TYR A 21 5.58 7.11 -9.10
N ILE A 22 5.64 6.26 -8.08
CA ILE A 22 6.90 5.83 -7.45
C ILE A 22 7.75 5.05 -8.46
N HIS A 23 7.13 4.12 -9.20
CA HIS A 23 7.81 3.37 -10.26
C HIS A 23 8.29 4.27 -11.41
N ALA A 24 7.49 5.26 -11.82
CA ALA A 24 7.90 6.23 -12.83
C ALA A 24 9.12 7.02 -12.38
N ILE A 25 9.15 7.50 -11.13
CA ILE A 25 10.32 8.17 -10.56
C ILE A 25 11.55 7.24 -10.58
N SER A 26 11.40 5.98 -10.15
CA SER A 26 12.49 5.00 -10.19
C SER A 26 13.03 4.78 -11.60
N ARG A 27 12.15 4.61 -12.59
CA ARG A 27 12.53 4.46 -14.02
C ARG A 27 13.23 5.68 -14.57
N LYS A 28 12.67 6.89 -14.34
CA LYS A 28 13.25 8.15 -14.82
C LYS A 28 14.68 8.36 -14.34
N TYR A 29 14.93 8.04 -13.08
CA TYR A 29 16.26 8.21 -12.49
C TYR A 29 17.14 6.97 -12.60
N GLN A 30 16.67 5.89 -13.23
CA GLN A 30 17.35 4.61 -13.42
C GLN A 30 17.97 4.09 -12.10
N THR A 31 17.23 4.26 -11.00
CA THR A 31 17.66 3.85 -9.66
C THR A 31 16.46 3.50 -8.77
N PRO A 32 16.53 2.44 -7.97
CA PRO A 32 15.51 2.18 -6.98
C PRO A 32 15.42 3.33 -5.98
N VAL A 33 14.19 3.70 -5.61
CA VAL A 33 13.94 4.82 -4.70
C VAL A 33 13.73 4.34 -3.27
N SER A 34 14.10 5.18 -2.30
CA SER A 34 13.68 4.99 -0.91
C SER A 34 12.32 5.65 -0.70
N ILE A 35 11.44 5.03 0.08
CA ILE A 35 10.13 5.60 0.39
C ILE A 35 9.97 5.83 1.88
N LEU A 36 9.37 6.98 2.26
CA LEU A 36 8.98 7.30 3.63
C LEU A 36 7.45 7.25 3.73
N VAL A 37 6.93 6.25 4.42
CA VAL A 37 5.50 5.91 4.48
C VAL A 37 5.07 5.56 5.90
N LYS A 38 3.77 5.67 6.21
CA LYS A 38 3.25 5.23 7.51
C LYS A 38 3.26 3.71 7.64
N GLY A 39 3.43 3.21 8.88
CA GLY A 39 3.50 1.77 9.16
C GLY A 39 2.25 0.99 8.74
N ASN A 40 1.07 1.60 8.84
CA ASN A 40 -0.20 0.99 8.43
C ASN A 40 -0.42 0.93 6.90
N SER A 41 0.49 1.47 6.09
CA SER A 41 0.53 1.26 4.64
C SER A 41 0.84 -0.19 4.25
N ARG A 42 1.37 -0.98 5.18
CA ARG A 42 1.87 -2.35 4.96
C ARG A 42 2.93 -2.45 3.84
N ALA A 43 3.58 -1.34 3.51
CA ALA A 43 4.53 -1.27 2.40
C ALA A 43 5.63 -2.36 2.48
N LYS A 44 6.17 -2.65 3.67
CA LYS A 44 7.19 -3.70 3.84
C LYS A 44 6.74 -5.10 3.41
N GLN A 45 5.44 -5.40 3.52
CA GLN A 45 4.88 -6.67 3.08
C GLN A 45 4.44 -6.63 1.62
N LEU A 46 3.84 -5.50 1.20
CA LEU A 46 3.30 -5.29 -0.14
C LEU A 46 4.40 -5.20 -1.21
N LEU A 47 5.53 -4.60 -0.87
CA LEU A 47 6.62 -4.25 -1.80
C LEU A 47 7.91 -5.03 -1.51
N ALA A 48 7.79 -6.21 -0.91
CA ALA A 48 8.96 -7.02 -0.53
C ALA A 48 9.81 -7.42 -1.74
N ASP A 49 9.18 -7.66 -2.89
CA ASP A 49 9.83 -8.10 -4.12
C ASP A 49 10.01 -6.96 -5.14
N ASP A 50 9.64 -5.73 -4.77
CA ASP A 50 9.62 -4.60 -5.70
C ASP A 50 11.01 -4.04 -5.99
N LYS A 51 11.53 -4.35 -7.17
CA LYS A 51 12.84 -3.89 -7.66
C LYS A 51 13.00 -2.37 -7.80
N HIS A 52 11.89 -1.62 -7.84
CA HIS A 52 11.90 -0.16 -7.89
C HIS A 52 12.09 0.48 -6.51
N ILE A 53 11.99 -0.31 -5.43
CA ILE A 53 12.10 0.15 -4.06
C ILE A 53 13.42 -0.32 -3.45
N LYS A 54 14.24 0.63 -3.02
CA LYS A 54 15.51 0.36 -2.35
C LYS A 54 15.36 0.15 -0.85
N GLU A 55 14.54 0.99 -0.21
CA GLU A 55 14.40 1.02 1.24
C GLU A 55 13.03 1.60 1.63
N ILE A 56 12.43 1.03 2.65
CA ILE A 56 11.16 1.51 3.21
C ILE A 56 11.41 2.07 4.60
N LEU A 57 11.34 3.39 4.70
CA LEU A 57 11.44 4.14 5.95
C LEU A 57 10.04 4.32 6.55
N ILE A 58 9.91 4.07 7.84
CA ILE A 58 8.62 4.20 8.51
C ILE A 58 8.49 5.58 9.13
N LEU A 59 7.47 6.30 8.70
CA LEU A 59 7.01 7.54 9.30
C LEU A 59 6.16 7.21 10.53
N ASP A 60 6.78 7.24 11.69
CA ASP A 60 6.11 6.99 12.96
C ASP A 60 5.43 8.26 13.47
N ARG A 61 4.20 8.48 12.99
CA ARG A 61 3.30 9.57 13.43
C ARG A 61 1.93 9.03 13.75
N THR A 62 1.44 9.38 14.93
CA THR A 62 0.17 8.93 15.48
C THR A 62 -0.85 10.07 15.59
N LYS A 63 -2.14 9.74 15.76
CA LYS A 63 -3.19 10.74 16.00
C LYS A 63 -3.01 11.44 17.37
N ASN A 64 -2.45 10.73 18.33
CA ASN A 64 -2.30 11.19 19.71
C ASN A 64 -0.93 11.88 19.95
N ASN A 65 -0.20 12.22 18.90
CA ASN A 65 1.14 12.84 18.98
C ASN A 65 2.15 12.06 19.84
N SER A 66 2.03 10.73 19.90
CA SER A 66 2.92 9.85 20.67
C SER A 66 3.98 9.13 19.82
N GLY A 67 3.96 9.34 18.51
CA GLY A 67 4.93 8.74 17.60
C GLY A 67 6.30 9.42 17.65
N ALA A 68 7.36 8.67 17.34
CA ALA A 68 8.73 9.17 17.37
C ALA A 68 9.00 10.38 16.44
N HIS A 69 8.12 10.61 15.46
CA HIS A 69 8.21 11.72 14.50
C HIS A 69 7.12 12.79 14.72
N ASP A 70 6.47 12.80 15.87
CA ASP A 70 5.46 13.80 16.24
C ASP A 70 6.07 15.03 16.95
N GLY A 71 5.32 16.14 16.99
CA GLY A 71 5.73 17.37 17.61
C GLY A 71 7.01 17.99 17.01
N LEU A 72 7.65 18.90 17.78
CA LEU A 72 8.90 19.55 17.38
C LEU A 72 10.11 18.60 17.51
N LEU A 73 10.19 17.83 18.58
CA LEU A 73 11.29 16.87 18.76
C LEU A 73 11.29 15.82 17.64
N GLY A 74 10.12 15.28 17.29
CA GLY A 74 9.99 14.35 16.18
C GLY A 74 10.28 14.97 14.81
N PHE A 75 10.06 16.25 14.65
CA PHE A 75 10.47 17.00 13.45
C PHE A 75 11.99 17.00 13.29
N PHE A 76 12.73 17.35 14.32
CA PHE A 76 14.20 17.34 14.28
C PHE A 76 14.78 15.93 14.20
N LYS A 77 14.16 14.97 14.89
CA LYS A 77 14.55 13.55 14.77
C LYS A 77 14.46 13.06 13.34
N LEU A 78 13.31 13.26 12.68
CA LEU A 78 13.13 12.83 11.28
C LEU A 78 14.12 13.56 10.34
N SER A 79 14.37 14.86 10.58
CA SER A 79 15.35 15.61 9.78
C SER A 79 16.77 15.01 9.94
N LYS A 80 17.16 14.62 11.14
CA LYS A 80 18.44 13.96 11.44
C LYS A 80 18.52 12.58 10.76
N ASP A 81 17.47 11.78 10.88
CA ASP A 81 17.40 10.44 10.29
C ASP A 81 17.55 10.50 8.76
N LEU A 82 16.86 11.44 8.10
CA LEU A 82 16.98 11.64 6.66
C LEU A 82 18.37 12.22 6.26
N ARG A 83 18.97 13.08 7.07
CA ARG A 83 20.33 13.63 6.83
C ARG A 83 21.37 12.52 6.78
N LEU A 84 21.29 11.55 7.69
CA LEU A 84 22.21 10.40 7.72
C LEU A 84 22.13 9.54 6.44
N LYS A 85 20.98 9.51 5.77
CA LYS A 85 20.77 8.77 4.53
C LYS A 85 21.38 9.45 3.30
N LYS A 86 21.63 10.78 3.35
CA LYS A 86 22.27 11.58 2.28
C LYS A 86 21.52 11.46 0.95
N PHE A 87 20.23 11.81 0.93
CA PHE A 87 19.43 11.88 -0.28
C PHE A 87 19.80 13.09 -1.14
N ASP A 88 19.82 12.93 -2.45
CA ASP A 88 20.10 13.99 -3.43
C ASP A 88 18.83 14.73 -3.85
N LYS A 89 17.71 13.98 -3.98
CA LYS A 89 16.40 14.48 -4.41
C LYS A 89 15.28 13.85 -3.59
N VAL A 90 14.22 14.64 -3.36
CA VAL A 90 12.98 14.16 -2.73
C VAL A 90 11.76 14.60 -3.51
N PHE A 91 10.80 13.67 -3.63
CA PHE A 91 9.44 13.92 -4.11
C PHE A 91 8.48 13.81 -2.93
N ILE A 92 7.71 14.88 -2.68
CA ILE A 92 6.81 14.97 -1.53
C ILE A 92 5.36 15.00 -2.01
N PHE A 93 4.66 13.88 -1.92
CA PHE A 93 3.23 13.74 -2.26
C PHE A 93 2.34 14.29 -1.14
N ASN A 94 2.68 15.48 -0.64
CA ASN A 94 1.96 16.17 0.41
C ASN A 94 2.22 17.68 0.35
N SER A 95 1.21 18.51 0.66
CA SER A 95 1.30 19.98 0.64
C SER A 95 1.74 20.59 1.98
N SER A 96 2.16 19.80 2.96
CA SER A 96 2.55 20.30 4.28
C SER A 96 3.96 20.90 4.27
N LEU A 97 4.09 22.12 4.75
CA LEU A 97 5.38 22.79 5.01
C LEU A 97 6.32 21.94 5.87
N ARG A 98 5.77 21.11 6.74
CA ARG A 98 6.56 20.24 7.61
C ARG A 98 7.54 19.38 6.83
N TYR A 99 7.09 18.69 5.78
CA TYR A 99 7.97 17.80 5.00
C TYR A 99 8.98 18.58 4.15
N LEU A 100 8.61 19.76 3.68
CA LEU A 100 9.52 20.68 2.99
C LEU A 100 10.67 21.08 3.90
N LEU A 101 10.34 21.56 5.11
CA LEU A 101 11.34 22.02 6.08
C LEU A 101 12.23 20.87 6.58
N ILE A 102 11.65 19.70 6.87
CA ILE A 102 12.40 18.49 7.22
C ILE A 102 13.43 18.16 6.13
N SER A 103 13.01 18.19 4.87
CA SER A 103 13.88 17.88 3.73
C SER A 103 15.01 18.91 3.56
N LYS A 104 14.72 20.20 3.75
CA LYS A 104 15.72 21.28 3.74
C LYS A 104 16.74 21.12 4.87
N ILE A 105 16.28 20.90 6.09
CA ILE A 105 17.14 20.68 7.26
C ILE A 105 17.96 19.39 7.11
N ALA A 106 17.42 18.36 6.49
CA ALA A 106 18.16 17.15 6.15
C ALA A 106 19.26 17.37 5.10
N GLY A 107 19.31 18.56 4.46
CA GLY A 107 20.32 18.91 3.46
C GLY A 107 20.01 18.39 2.06
N ILE A 108 18.75 18.02 1.77
CA ILE A 108 18.36 17.56 0.44
C ILE A 108 18.28 18.76 -0.52
N LYS A 109 19.07 18.76 -1.57
CA LYS A 109 19.23 19.92 -2.46
C LYS A 109 18.07 20.07 -3.46
N LYS A 110 17.54 18.99 -3.99
CA LYS A 110 16.47 18.99 -5.00
C LYS A 110 15.17 18.51 -4.38
N ILE A 111 14.22 19.43 -4.17
CA ILE A 111 12.94 19.13 -3.52
C ILE A 111 11.80 19.45 -4.48
N SER A 112 11.02 18.43 -4.82
CA SER A 112 9.76 18.52 -5.55
C SER A 112 8.61 18.24 -4.59
N GLN A 113 7.64 19.12 -4.50
CA GLN A 113 6.51 18.98 -3.56
C GLN A 113 5.20 19.39 -4.20
N TYR A 114 4.09 18.78 -3.76
CA TYR A 114 2.76 19.30 -4.06
C TYR A 114 2.64 20.77 -3.72
N PRO A 115 1.96 21.60 -4.54
CA PRO A 115 1.70 23.00 -4.22
C PRO A 115 1.09 23.14 -2.81
N LEU A 116 1.55 24.15 -2.06
CA LEU A 116 1.09 24.40 -0.68
C LEU A 116 -0.41 24.69 -0.63
N PHE A 117 -0.91 25.45 -1.64
CA PHE A 117 -2.31 25.84 -1.78
C PHE A 117 -2.87 25.19 -3.05
N ARG A 118 -3.31 23.96 -2.96
CA ARG A 118 -3.97 23.28 -4.08
C ARG A 118 -5.46 23.06 -3.80
N LYS A 119 -6.27 23.07 -4.85
CA LYS A 119 -7.67 22.61 -4.77
C LYS A 119 -7.70 21.14 -4.33
N LYS A 120 -8.78 20.77 -3.63
CA LYS A 120 -9.04 19.34 -3.31
C LYS A 120 -9.43 18.62 -4.59
N ASP A 121 -8.48 17.94 -5.19
CA ASP A 121 -8.71 17.07 -6.35
C ASP A 121 -8.64 15.60 -5.93
N ASN A 122 -9.07 14.74 -6.84
CA ASN A 122 -8.88 13.31 -6.72
C ASN A 122 -7.38 12.99 -6.52
N ILE A 123 -7.10 12.04 -5.63
CA ILE A 123 -5.74 11.65 -5.24
C ILE A 123 -4.92 11.16 -6.46
N VAL A 124 -5.54 10.38 -7.35
CA VAL A 124 -4.91 9.85 -8.57
C VAL A 124 -4.55 11.00 -9.50
N THR A 125 -5.49 11.89 -9.80
CA THR A 125 -5.29 13.06 -10.66
C THR A 125 -4.17 13.95 -10.14
N SER A 126 -4.19 14.25 -8.84
CA SER A 126 -3.16 15.09 -8.22
C SER A 126 -1.76 14.46 -8.30
N ALA A 127 -1.65 13.16 -8.05
CA ALA A 127 -0.38 12.46 -8.11
C ALA A 127 0.13 12.37 -9.55
N LYS A 128 -0.77 12.13 -10.51
CA LYS A 128 -0.46 12.09 -11.94
C LYS A 128 0.11 13.43 -12.41
N ILE A 129 -0.65 14.52 -12.26
CA ILE A 129 -0.24 15.85 -12.71
C ILE A 129 1.09 16.28 -12.11
N PHE A 130 1.26 16.05 -10.80
CA PHE A 130 2.52 16.38 -10.13
C PHE A 130 3.70 15.60 -10.71
N THR A 131 3.53 14.29 -10.89
CA THR A 131 4.62 13.44 -11.37
C THR A 131 4.95 13.72 -12.83
N GLU A 132 3.93 13.91 -13.69
CA GLU A 132 4.10 14.29 -15.10
C GLU A 132 4.84 15.61 -15.25
N ASN A 133 4.48 16.64 -14.47
CA ASN A 133 5.15 17.94 -14.49
C ASN A 133 6.61 17.84 -14.06
N GLU A 134 6.91 17.03 -13.05
CA GLU A 134 8.27 16.86 -12.51
C GLU A 134 9.19 15.99 -13.39
N LEU A 135 8.62 15.03 -14.11
CA LEU A 135 9.38 14.10 -14.93
C LEU A 135 9.38 14.47 -16.41
N GLY A 136 8.44 15.30 -16.85
CA GLY A 136 8.27 15.70 -18.25
C GLY A 136 7.80 14.55 -19.15
N GLU A 137 7.03 13.60 -18.62
CA GLU A 137 6.52 12.44 -19.37
C GLU A 137 5.12 12.04 -18.88
N ILE A 138 4.34 11.41 -19.76
CA ILE A 138 2.99 10.91 -19.43
C ILE A 138 3.11 9.66 -18.58
N ILE A 139 2.35 9.61 -17.45
CA ILE A 139 2.41 8.53 -16.47
C ILE A 139 1.12 7.71 -16.50
N SER A 140 1.25 6.39 -16.61
CA SER A 140 0.14 5.47 -16.37
C SER A 140 -0.36 5.58 -14.93
N THR A 141 -1.67 5.50 -14.74
CA THR A 141 -2.30 5.46 -13.41
C THR A 141 -2.57 4.05 -12.90
N GLN A 142 -2.25 3.05 -13.71
CA GLN A 142 -2.48 1.63 -13.35
C GLN A 142 -1.40 1.18 -12.34
N PRO A 143 -1.79 0.76 -11.14
CA PRO A 143 -0.86 0.23 -10.17
C PRO A 143 -0.42 -1.18 -10.55
N GLU A 144 0.83 -1.48 -10.32
CA GLU A 144 1.41 -2.81 -10.46
C GLU A 144 2.07 -3.21 -9.15
N ILE A 145 1.75 -4.38 -8.64
CA ILE A 145 2.44 -5.01 -7.52
C ILE A 145 3.38 -6.04 -8.11
N ILE A 146 4.68 -5.87 -7.88
CA ILE A 146 5.71 -6.78 -8.38
C ILE A 146 5.87 -7.91 -7.39
N ILE A 147 5.70 -9.13 -7.86
CA ILE A 147 5.84 -10.38 -7.09
C ILE A 147 6.91 -11.21 -7.77
N ASN A 148 7.71 -11.92 -6.99
CA ASN A 148 8.73 -12.83 -7.50
C ASN A 148 8.08 -14.00 -8.26
N ASP A 149 8.59 -14.30 -9.47
CA ASP A 149 8.05 -15.34 -10.35
C ASP A 149 8.05 -16.73 -9.71
N ASP A 150 9.05 -17.06 -8.87
CA ASP A 150 9.09 -18.34 -8.18
C ASP A 150 7.97 -18.47 -7.16
N LYS A 151 7.62 -17.38 -6.44
CA LYS A 151 6.46 -17.37 -5.55
C LYS A 151 5.15 -17.57 -6.30
N ILE A 152 5.02 -16.95 -7.48
CA ILE A 152 3.83 -17.14 -8.34
C ILE A 152 3.73 -18.59 -8.79
N LYS A 153 4.83 -19.20 -9.22
CA LYS A 153 4.86 -20.62 -9.60
C LYS A 153 4.47 -21.54 -8.44
N ASP A 154 5.06 -21.32 -7.27
CA ASP A 154 4.76 -22.10 -6.06
C ASP A 154 3.29 -21.97 -5.64
N ALA A 155 2.74 -20.76 -5.72
CA ALA A 155 1.33 -20.53 -5.44
C ALA A 155 0.44 -21.23 -6.47
N THR A 156 0.74 -21.08 -7.76
CA THR A 156 -0.03 -21.70 -8.85
C THR A 156 -0.10 -23.22 -8.73
N GLN A 157 0.97 -23.88 -8.25
CA GLN A 157 0.97 -25.33 -8.04
C GLN A 157 0.02 -25.79 -6.92
N LYS A 158 -0.33 -24.92 -5.99
CA LYS A 158 -1.26 -25.22 -4.88
C LYS A 158 -2.73 -25.11 -5.28
N PHE A 159 -3.02 -24.48 -6.41
CA PHE A 159 -4.39 -24.32 -6.91
C PHE A 159 -4.78 -25.48 -7.80
N SER A 160 -5.74 -26.30 -7.35
CA SER A 160 -6.31 -27.35 -8.17
C SER A 160 -7.12 -26.75 -9.32
N LYS A 161 -6.93 -27.29 -10.53
CA LYS A 161 -7.71 -26.89 -11.71
C LYS A 161 -9.18 -27.35 -11.69
N GLU A 162 -9.54 -28.22 -10.75
CA GLU A 162 -10.89 -28.75 -10.58
C GLU A 162 -11.85 -27.73 -9.95
N PHE A 163 -11.30 -26.71 -9.26
CA PHE A 163 -12.08 -25.71 -8.57
C PHE A 163 -11.89 -24.32 -9.19
N LYS A 164 -12.93 -23.52 -9.14
CA LYS A 164 -12.82 -22.07 -9.34
C LYS A 164 -12.31 -21.42 -8.05
N HIS A 165 -11.22 -20.68 -8.13
CA HIS A 165 -10.62 -19.98 -6.97
C HIS A 165 -11.12 -18.54 -6.92
N ILE A 166 -11.77 -18.15 -5.81
CA ILE A 166 -12.42 -16.86 -5.65
C ILE A 166 -11.95 -16.19 -4.36
N CYS A 167 -11.27 -15.05 -4.46
CA CYS A 167 -10.89 -14.25 -3.31
C CYS A 167 -11.99 -13.25 -2.95
N LEU A 168 -12.38 -13.21 -1.68
CA LEU A 168 -13.44 -12.37 -1.15
C LEU A 168 -12.86 -11.31 -0.20
N GLY A 169 -12.96 -10.05 -0.58
CA GLY A 169 -12.64 -8.91 0.30
C GLY A 169 -13.80 -8.59 1.23
N ILE A 170 -13.95 -9.33 2.33
CA ILE A 170 -15.07 -9.15 3.27
C ILE A 170 -14.83 -8.03 4.30
N SER A 171 -13.63 -7.47 4.35
CA SER A 171 -13.24 -6.41 5.29
C SER A 171 -13.25 -5.02 4.66
N ALA A 172 -13.57 -4.00 5.44
CA ALA A 172 -13.42 -2.61 5.05
C ALA A 172 -13.17 -1.71 6.26
N SER A 173 -12.64 -0.50 6.01
CA SER A 173 -12.26 0.47 7.05
C SER A 173 -13.44 1.09 7.82
N GLY A 174 -14.68 0.78 7.46
CA GLY A 174 -15.87 1.28 8.15
C GLY A 174 -17.13 0.47 7.79
N PRO A 175 -18.13 0.46 8.67
CA PRO A 175 -19.34 -0.37 8.51
C PRO A 175 -20.13 -0.03 7.24
N THR A 176 -20.18 1.24 6.84
CA THR A 176 -20.88 1.70 5.63
C THR A 176 -20.23 1.22 4.32
N LYS A 177 -19.02 0.69 4.37
CA LYS A 177 -18.29 0.14 3.22
C LYS A 177 -18.29 -1.38 3.19
N ARG A 178 -18.97 -2.02 4.13
CA ARG A 178 -19.07 -3.47 4.24
C ARG A 178 -20.39 -3.94 3.66
N TRP A 179 -20.33 -4.90 2.77
CA TRP A 179 -21.53 -5.65 2.42
C TRP A 179 -21.83 -6.66 3.52
N ASP A 180 -23.11 -6.95 3.79
CA ASP A 180 -23.50 -7.87 4.86
C ASP A 180 -22.91 -9.26 4.59
N ILE A 181 -22.32 -9.88 5.60
CA ILE A 181 -21.65 -11.18 5.50
C ILE A 181 -22.62 -12.28 5.04
N LYS A 182 -23.90 -12.20 5.43
CA LYS A 182 -24.95 -13.13 5.00
C LYS A 182 -25.14 -13.11 3.49
N ASN A 183 -25.00 -11.95 2.86
CA ASN A 183 -25.09 -11.82 1.42
C ASN A 183 -23.87 -12.41 0.71
N TYR A 184 -22.68 -12.27 1.30
CA TYR A 184 -21.48 -12.97 0.78
C TYR A 184 -21.68 -14.49 0.84
N ILE A 185 -22.14 -15.03 1.98
CA ILE A 185 -22.40 -16.45 2.16
C ILE A 185 -23.41 -16.94 1.12
N LYS A 186 -24.55 -16.27 0.98
CA LYS A 186 -25.60 -16.62 -0.02
C LYS A 186 -25.05 -16.57 -1.45
N LEU A 187 -24.26 -15.56 -1.78
CA LEU A 187 -23.60 -15.47 -3.10
C LEU A 187 -22.69 -16.67 -3.36
N CYS A 188 -21.88 -17.03 -2.37
CA CYS A 188 -20.92 -18.13 -2.51
C CYS A 188 -21.61 -19.49 -2.59
N ILE A 189 -22.73 -19.72 -1.88
CA ILE A 189 -23.56 -20.91 -2.03
C ILE A 189 -24.04 -21.02 -3.48
N ASN A 190 -24.69 -19.96 -3.99
CA ASN A 190 -25.21 -19.94 -5.38
C ASN A 190 -24.13 -20.13 -6.43
N ILE A 191 -22.89 -19.70 -6.17
CA ILE A 191 -21.76 -19.94 -7.07
C ILE A 191 -21.33 -21.42 -7.00
N ASN A 192 -21.19 -21.96 -5.78
CA ASN A 192 -20.69 -23.31 -5.56
C ASN A 192 -21.66 -24.39 -6.08
N GLU A 193 -22.98 -24.12 -6.02
CA GLU A 193 -24.02 -24.97 -6.63
C GLU A 193 -23.87 -25.10 -8.15
N LYS A 194 -23.39 -24.02 -8.82
CA LYS A 194 -23.23 -23.99 -10.28
C LYS A 194 -21.85 -24.46 -10.74
N THR A 195 -20.83 -24.21 -9.92
CA THR A 195 -19.44 -24.50 -10.26
C THR A 195 -18.67 -24.80 -8.98
N PRO A 196 -18.02 -25.97 -8.86
CA PRO A 196 -17.18 -26.29 -7.73
C PRO A 196 -16.16 -25.18 -7.46
N SER A 197 -16.17 -24.60 -6.28
CA SER A 197 -15.40 -23.39 -5.99
C SER A 197 -14.68 -23.46 -4.64
N LYS A 198 -13.52 -22.79 -4.54
CA LYS A 198 -12.82 -22.53 -3.29
C LYS A 198 -12.80 -21.02 -3.03
N PHE A 199 -13.15 -20.63 -1.81
CA PHE A 199 -13.27 -19.23 -1.40
C PHE A 199 -12.16 -18.85 -0.43
N TYR A 200 -11.49 -17.74 -0.70
CA TYR A 200 -10.38 -17.23 0.10
C TYR A 200 -10.81 -15.93 0.77
N LEU A 201 -10.88 -15.91 2.09
CA LEU A 201 -11.36 -14.76 2.85
C LEU A 201 -10.23 -13.79 3.14
N ALA A 202 -10.16 -12.70 2.37
CA ALA A 202 -9.22 -11.60 2.60
C ALA A 202 -9.78 -10.66 3.67
N ALA A 203 -9.41 -10.91 4.93
CA ALA A 203 -9.83 -10.15 6.10
C ALA A 203 -8.72 -10.09 7.15
N GLY A 204 -8.74 -9.04 7.99
CA GLY A 204 -7.77 -8.84 9.04
C GLY A 204 -8.16 -9.50 10.37
N LYS A 205 -7.23 -9.52 11.33
CA LYS A 205 -7.48 -10.04 12.69
C LYS A 205 -8.67 -9.37 13.41
N ASN A 206 -8.97 -8.13 13.08
CA ASN A 206 -10.08 -7.37 13.67
C ASN A 206 -11.45 -7.75 13.09
N ASP A 207 -11.49 -8.59 12.06
CA ASP A 207 -12.71 -9.03 11.39
C ASP A 207 -13.05 -10.49 11.74
N LYS A 208 -12.58 -10.96 12.91
CA LYS A 208 -12.77 -12.35 13.38
C LYS A 208 -14.23 -12.78 13.31
N ASP A 209 -15.15 -11.93 13.80
CA ASP A 209 -16.58 -12.26 13.82
C ASP A 209 -17.17 -12.51 12.43
N LEU A 210 -16.69 -11.77 11.41
CA LEU A 210 -17.09 -11.99 10.02
C LEU A 210 -16.54 -13.29 9.46
N ILE A 211 -15.28 -13.59 9.78
CA ILE A 211 -14.64 -14.84 9.36
C ILE A 211 -15.31 -16.04 10.01
N ASP A 212 -15.58 -15.97 11.32
CA ASP A 212 -16.22 -17.06 12.07
C ASP A 212 -17.63 -17.34 11.55
N GLN A 213 -18.43 -16.29 11.20
CA GLN A 213 -19.74 -16.49 10.57
C GLN A 213 -19.64 -17.22 9.23
N PHE A 214 -18.60 -16.94 8.42
CA PHE A 214 -18.39 -17.60 7.14
C PHE A 214 -17.96 -19.06 7.33
N LEU A 215 -17.00 -19.29 8.23
CA LEU A 215 -16.46 -20.64 8.51
C LEU A 215 -17.47 -21.56 9.25
N ASN A 216 -18.47 -20.99 9.92
CA ASN A 216 -19.58 -21.75 10.53
C ASN A 216 -20.77 -21.98 9.58
N SER A 217 -20.68 -21.54 8.32
CA SER A 217 -21.69 -21.82 7.31
C SER A 217 -21.46 -23.17 6.62
N GLU A 218 -22.39 -23.57 5.79
CA GLU A 218 -22.27 -24.77 4.94
C GLU A 218 -21.08 -24.74 3.95
N LEU A 219 -20.43 -23.57 3.79
CA LEU A 219 -19.25 -23.39 2.96
C LEU A 219 -17.92 -23.67 3.70
N SER A 220 -17.95 -24.06 4.97
CA SER A 220 -16.76 -24.25 5.82
C SER A 220 -15.63 -25.03 5.13
N ASN A 221 -15.98 -26.15 4.46
CA ASN A 221 -15.04 -27.02 3.76
C ASN A 221 -14.50 -26.43 2.43
N SER A 222 -15.15 -25.37 1.94
CA SER A 222 -14.77 -24.69 0.70
C SER A 222 -14.10 -23.34 0.95
N CYS A 223 -13.89 -22.95 2.22
CA CYS A 223 -13.34 -21.65 2.60
C CYS A 223 -11.98 -21.76 3.29
N ILE A 224 -11.10 -20.83 2.94
CA ILE A 224 -9.78 -20.65 3.54
C ILE A 224 -9.66 -19.19 4.01
N SER A 225 -9.31 -18.98 5.28
CA SER A 225 -9.13 -17.64 5.83
C SER A 225 -7.66 -17.22 5.80
N PHE A 226 -7.42 -15.97 5.36
CA PHE A 226 -6.09 -15.35 5.35
C PHE A 226 -5.79 -14.51 6.60
N LYS A 227 -6.62 -14.55 7.64
CA LYS A 227 -6.51 -13.66 8.82
C LYS A 227 -5.15 -13.69 9.53
N ASP A 228 -4.48 -14.85 9.53
CA ASP A 228 -3.21 -15.07 10.22
C ASP A 228 -2.02 -15.15 9.25
N ILE A 229 -2.27 -15.02 7.94
CA ILE A 229 -1.26 -15.09 6.90
C ILE A 229 -0.77 -13.67 6.58
N LYS A 230 0.53 -13.50 6.35
CA LYS A 230 1.09 -12.21 5.96
C LYS A 230 0.67 -11.86 4.53
N ILE A 231 0.50 -10.56 4.27
CA ILE A 231 0.15 -10.07 2.92
C ILE A 231 1.17 -10.56 1.88
N SER A 232 2.46 -10.56 2.21
CA SER A 232 3.52 -11.04 1.30
C SER A 232 3.43 -12.54 0.95
N GLU A 233 2.66 -13.30 1.69
CA GLU A 233 2.43 -14.73 1.47
C GLU A 233 1.10 -15.01 0.74
N THR A 234 0.20 -14.02 0.70
CA THR A 234 -1.13 -14.13 0.06
C THR A 234 -1.22 -13.39 -1.27
N LEU A 235 -0.20 -12.60 -1.64
CA LEU A 235 -0.16 -11.88 -2.92
C LEU A 235 0.15 -12.78 -4.12
N PRO A 236 1.03 -13.79 -4.00
CA PRO A 236 1.23 -14.75 -5.09
C PRO A 236 -0.01 -15.59 -5.32
#